data_64d1d90cbcf3727c97d6bf95cbe856c9
#
_entry.id   64d1d90cbcf3727c97d6bf95cbe856c9
#
_cell.length_a   1.000
_cell.length_b   1.000
_cell.length_c   1.000
_cell.angle_alpha   90.00
_cell.angle_beta   90.00
_cell.angle_gamma   90.00
#
_symmetry.space_group_name_H-M   'P 1'
#
loop_
_entity.id
_entity.type
_entity.pdbx_description
1 polymer ?
#
loop_
_entity_poly.entity_id
_entity_poly.type
_entity_poly.pdbx_seq_one_letter_code
_entity_poly.pdbx_strand_id
1 'polypeptide(L)'
;MNSSVPLSVSATHRNTAGPAILFCMLTLLAGRRALADDPKLNTPSQKEAPTAFAAPEPTPVKDWGVGDGKSYWVPAYEIPAFELLLNRVDHYAVDSEVYASPVANFRDNLHHKWVVDNDAFATNQFLHPYQGAFYQGLARSSGLDFWQSSAYTFAGSLLWEYAGETTRPSINDQVASGIAGNFLGEPLFRMASLLLESGPNGEEPGLLRKIGAAIISPSLGLNRLVYGDRFAGVFRSNDPAVYTRVDLGESLSTHFYSNVNANADLTAPTAAQTFKRQSASAIFTMAYGLPGKPEYSYERPFDYFNFELSADTTNAVETVFSRGLLYGTEYALGPNYRGIWGLYGTYEYVGPQVFRVSTTAAALGSTGQWWISRQVALQGTALFGVGYGGGGVIHGAGVTQAGVLGDGQRDYHYGLAPQGEVQARLILGDRVSLDTTFREYYISRVAATESTGSEDISRVDTALTIRVYNLHGITLRYSEASRNGRYATLPTSHQTVGTFSIGYTLLGNARFGAVDWRPGAQEK
;
A
#
# COMPACT_ATOMS: atom_id res chain seq x y z
N MET A 1 45.50 33.81 -8.88
CA MET A 1 45.15 32.70 -9.74
C MET A 1 43.79 32.20 -9.26
N ASN A 2 42.74 32.64 -9.92
CA ASN A 2 41.36 32.31 -9.64
C ASN A 2 41.02 30.99 -10.37
N SER A 3 40.62 29.97 -9.64
CA SER A 3 39.98 28.78 -10.21
C SER A 3 38.54 28.73 -9.75
N SER A 4 37.65 29.09 -10.64
CA SER A 4 36.20 28.92 -10.49
C SER A 4 35.81 27.46 -10.65
N VAL A 5 35.18 26.88 -9.62
CA VAL A 5 34.52 25.58 -9.65
C VAL A 5 33.11 25.78 -10.22
N PRO A 6 32.65 25.01 -11.22
CA PRO A 6 31.30 25.11 -11.70
C PRO A 6 30.32 24.44 -10.72
N LEU A 7 29.30 25.19 -10.32
CA LEU A 7 28.12 24.69 -9.62
C LEU A 7 27.33 23.77 -10.57
N SER A 8 27.29 22.46 -10.27
CA SER A 8 26.38 21.54 -10.92
C SER A 8 24.96 21.78 -10.38
N VAL A 9 24.08 22.28 -11.23
CA VAL A 9 22.65 22.41 -10.96
C VAL A 9 22.06 21.01 -11.09
N SER A 10 21.75 20.39 -9.95
CA SER A 10 20.93 19.18 -9.90
C SER A 10 19.53 19.50 -10.42
N ALA A 11 19.20 18.93 -11.57
CA ALA A 11 17.86 19.03 -12.15
C ALA A 11 16.91 18.13 -11.33
N THR A 12 16.08 18.74 -10.49
CA THR A 12 14.96 18.05 -9.87
C THR A 12 13.95 17.65 -10.94
N HIS A 13 13.98 16.41 -11.39
CA HIS A 13 12.92 15.83 -12.22
C HIS A 13 11.62 15.81 -11.41
N ARG A 14 10.71 16.72 -11.73
CA ARG A 14 9.33 16.68 -11.27
C ARG A 14 8.64 15.47 -11.92
N ASN A 15 8.46 14.41 -11.17
CA ASN A 15 7.69 13.23 -11.59
C ASN A 15 6.20 13.60 -11.64
N THR A 16 5.72 14.13 -12.77
CA THR A 16 4.31 14.54 -12.98
C THR A 16 3.38 13.37 -13.31
N ALA A 17 3.89 12.14 -13.49
CA ALA A 17 3.10 10.97 -13.87
C ALA A 17 2.32 10.34 -12.71
N GLY A 18 2.77 10.48 -11.48
CA GLY A 18 2.15 9.86 -10.30
C GLY A 18 0.67 10.23 -10.08
N PRO A 19 0.28 11.51 -10.14
CA PRO A 19 -1.11 11.91 -9.92
C PRO A 19 -2.09 11.37 -10.96
N ALA A 20 -1.65 11.25 -12.22
CA ALA A 20 -2.50 10.75 -13.30
C ALA A 20 -2.79 9.24 -13.17
N ILE A 21 -1.79 8.45 -12.76
CA ILE A 21 -1.93 7.01 -12.51
C ILE A 21 -2.87 6.78 -11.31
N LEU A 22 -2.72 7.56 -10.25
CA LEU A 22 -3.58 7.50 -9.08
C LEU A 22 -5.02 7.84 -9.44
N PHE A 23 -5.26 8.89 -10.22
CA PHE A 23 -6.60 9.29 -10.66
C PHE A 23 -7.31 8.20 -11.47
N CYS A 24 -6.62 7.55 -12.40
CA CYS A 24 -7.15 6.41 -13.16
C CYS A 24 -7.48 5.20 -12.28
N MET A 25 -6.62 4.85 -11.31
CA MET A 25 -6.89 3.80 -10.34
C MET A 25 -8.15 4.07 -9.52
N LEU A 26 -8.29 5.30 -9.05
CA LEU A 26 -9.35 5.72 -8.14
C LEU A 26 -10.74 5.65 -8.78
N THR A 27 -10.89 6.10 -10.02
CA THR A 27 -12.19 6.16 -10.70
C THR A 27 -12.71 4.78 -11.14
N LEU A 28 -11.81 3.84 -11.49
CA LEU A 28 -12.20 2.52 -11.99
C LEU A 28 -12.68 1.55 -10.90
N LEU A 29 -12.10 1.61 -9.70
CA LEU A 29 -12.54 0.78 -8.57
C LEU A 29 -13.87 1.25 -7.97
N ALA A 30 -14.13 2.55 -7.93
CA ALA A 30 -15.38 3.11 -7.45
C ALA A 30 -16.56 2.87 -8.40
N GLY A 31 -16.30 2.79 -9.72
CA GLY A 31 -17.33 2.60 -10.76
C GLY A 31 -17.97 1.22 -10.82
N ARG A 32 -17.42 0.19 -10.14
CA ARG A 32 -17.90 -1.20 -10.28
C ARG A 32 -19.36 -1.40 -9.82
N ARG A 33 -19.83 -0.67 -8.81
CA ARG A 33 -21.21 -0.78 -8.30
C ARG A 33 -22.17 0.28 -8.88
N ALA A 34 -21.67 1.42 -9.31
CA ALA A 34 -22.53 2.45 -9.91
C ALA A 34 -23.16 2.03 -11.26
N LEU A 35 -22.55 1.01 -11.93
CA LEU A 35 -23.07 0.45 -13.20
C LEU A 35 -23.98 -0.77 -12.99
N ALA A 36 -24.12 -1.29 -11.75
CA ALA A 36 -24.93 -2.47 -11.46
C ALA A 36 -26.37 -2.15 -10.99
N ASP A 37 -26.67 -0.89 -10.65
CA ASP A 37 -27.97 -0.47 -10.10
C ASP A 37 -28.81 0.37 -11.11
N ASP A 38 -28.91 -0.08 -12.38
CA ASP A 38 -29.91 0.47 -13.27
C ASP A 38 -31.30 -0.15 -12.96
N PRO A 39 -32.33 0.63 -12.67
CA PRO A 39 -33.65 0.10 -12.33
C PRO A 39 -34.25 -0.60 -13.54
N LYS A 40 -34.42 -1.92 -13.45
CA LYS A 40 -35.13 -2.72 -14.47
C LYS A 40 -36.57 -2.26 -14.60
N LEU A 41 -36.93 -1.79 -15.78
CA LEU A 41 -38.33 -1.72 -16.21
C LEU A 41 -38.92 -3.13 -16.22
N ASN A 42 -39.90 -3.38 -15.35
CA ASN A 42 -40.64 -4.63 -15.31
C ASN A 42 -41.50 -4.80 -16.57
N THR A 43 -41.22 -5.81 -17.35
CA THR A 43 -42.22 -6.39 -18.27
C THR A 43 -42.39 -7.87 -17.88
N PRO A 44 -43.63 -8.34 -17.63
CA PRO A 44 -43.84 -9.75 -17.26
C PRO A 44 -43.80 -10.61 -18.51
N SER A 45 -42.89 -11.60 -18.57
CA SER A 45 -42.91 -12.67 -19.55
C SER A 45 -43.01 -14.04 -18.89
N GLN A 46 -43.81 -14.85 -19.51
CA GLN A 46 -44.26 -16.19 -19.11
C GLN A 46 -43.13 -17.18 -18.84
N LYS A 47 -43.40 -18.04 -17.86
CA LYS A 47 -42.61 -19.22 -17.48
C LYS A 47 -42.54 -20.24 -18.62
N GLU A 48 -41.33 -20.51 -19.09
CA GLU A 48 -40.96 -21.82 -19.60
C GLU A 48 -39.90 -22.41 -18.67
N ALA A 49 -40.07 -23.71 -18.34
CA ALA A 49 -39.17 -24.45 -17.49
C ALA A 49 -37.79 -24.58 -18.15
N PRO A 50 -36.68 -24.32 -17.45
CA PRO A 50 -35.36 -24.45 -18.06
C PRO A 50 -34.99 -25.93 -18.19
N THR A 51 -34.76 -26.38 -19.40
CA THR A 51 -33.93 -27.54 -19.72
C THR A 51 -32.57 -27.32 -19.08
N ALA A 52 -32.11 -28.24 -18.26
CA ALA A 52 -30.80 -28.21 -17.64
C ALA A 52 -29.74 -28.12 -18.76
N PHE A 53 -29.17 -26.94 -18.93
CA PHE A 53 -27.96 -26.78 -19.72
C PHE A 53 -26.84 -27.47 -18.95
N ALA A 54 -26.25 -28.52 -19.58
CA ALA A 54 -25.00 -29.08 -19.13
C ALA A 54 -23.98 -27.95 -19.01
N ALA A 55 -23.34 -27.85 -17.85
CA ALA A 55 -22.24 -26.89 -17.67
C ALA A 55 -21.24 -27.10 -18.84
N PRO A 56 -20.77 -26.03 -19.51
CA PRO A 56 -19.75 -26.16 -20.52
C PRO A 56 -18.57 -26.92 -19.92
N GLU A 57 -18.13 -27.99 -20.60
CA GLU A 57 -16.93 -28.72 -20.20
C GLU A 57 -15.77 -27.73 -20.09
N PRO A 58 -14.97 -27.77 -19.00
CA PRO A 58 -13.83 -26.88 -18.88
C PRO A 58 -12.90 -27.09 -20.05
N THR A 59 -12.64 -26.06 -20.83
CA THR A 59 -11.69 -26.08 -21.93
C THR A 59 -10.38 -26.65 -21.41
N PRO A 60 -9.81 -27.72 -22.02
CA PRO A 60 -8.58 -28.32 -21.51
C PRO A 60 -7.46 -27.26 -21.53
N VAL A 61 -7.05 -26.85 -20.38
CA VAL A 61 -5.93 -25.93 -20.20
C VAL A 61 -4.68 -26.69 -20.63
N LYS A 62 -3.95 -26.20 -21.64
CA LYS A 62 -2.67 -26.78 -22.02
C LYS A 62 -1.75 -26.77 -20.82
N ASP A 63 -1.47 -27.95 -20.30
CA ASP A 63 -0.60 -28.12 -19.13
C ASP A 63 0.85 -27.83 -19.55
N TRP A 64 1.37 -26.70 -19.08
CA TRP A 64 2.75 -26.28 -19.28
C TRP A 64 3.57 -26.52 -18.02
N GLY A 65 3.25 -27.58 -17.31
CA GLY A 65 4.16 -28.10 -16.34
C GLY A 65 3.64 -28.42 -14.97
N VAL A 66 2.54 -27.90 -14.47
CA VAL A 66 2.04 -28.31 -13.15
C VAL A 66 0.54 -28.03 -13.04
N GLY A 67 -0.25 -29.05 -12.79
CA GLY A 67 -1.70 -29.11 -12.82
C GLY A 67 -2.49 -27.87 -12.38
N ASP A 68 -3.79 -27.85 -12.62
CA ASP A 68 -4.72 -26.79 -12.22
C ASP A 68 -4.47 -25.39 -12.81
N GLY A 69 -3.84 -25.29 -13.98
CA GLY A 69 -3.55 -24.01 -14.63
C GLY A 69 -2.35 -23.24 -14.06
N LYS A 70 -1.68 -23.73 -13.01
CA LYS A 70 -0.48 -23.14 -12.41
C LYS A 70 0.75 -23.34 -13.31
N SER A 71 1.70 -22.38 -13.23
CA SER A 71 3.02 -22.53 -13.81
C SER A 71 4.11 -21.97 -12.91
N TYR A 72 5.03 -22.81 -12.48
CA TYR A 72 6.25 -22.38 -11.78
C TYR A 72 7.29 -21.82 -12.76
N TRP A 73 7.25 -22.24 -14.04
CA TRP A 73 8.22 -21.81 -15.02
C TRP A 73 8.03 -20.37 -15.48
N VAL A 74 6.75 -19.92 -15.58
CA VAL A 74 6.44 -18.55 -16.04
C VAL A 74 7.14 -17.52 -15.16
N PRO A 75 6.93 -17.42 -13.85
CA PRO A 75 7.63 -16.44 -13.02
C PRO A 75 9.14 -16.71 -12.91
N ALA A 76 9.60 -17.98 -13.07
CA ALA A 76 11.02 -18.33 -13.03
C ALA A 76 11.84 -17.70 -14.17
N TYR A 77 11.25 -17.42 -15.33
CA TYR A 77 11.93 -16.69 -16.39
C TYR A 77 11.48 -15.23 -16.51
N GLU A 78 10.24 -14.89 -16.16
CA GLU A 78 9.75 -13.51 -16.25
C GLU A 78 10.44 -12.57 -15.26
N ILE A 79 10.67 -13.01 -14.03
CA ILE A 79 11.36 -12.19 -13.02
C ILE A 79 12.78 -11.86 -13.46
N PRO A 80 13.67 -12.83 -13.84
CA PRO A 80 14.98 -12.48 -14.38
C PRO A 80 14.95 -11.63 -15.66
N ALA A 81 13.98 -11.86 -16.54
CA ALA A 81 13.82 -11.03 -17.73
C ALA A 81 13.42 -9.59 -17.41
N PHE A 82 12.52 -9.42 -16.44
CA PHE A 82 12.14 -8.10 -15.95
C PHE A 82 13.33 -7.37 -15.28
N GLU A 83 14.11 -8.07 -14.45
CA GLU A 83 15.31 -7.50 -13.83
C GLU A 83 16.37 -7.09 -14.85
N LEU A 84 16.59 -7.91 -15.87
CA LEU A 84 17.50 -7.54 -16.95
C LEU A 84 17.01 -6.29 -17.70
N LEU A 85 15.69 -6.20 -17.94
CA LEU A 85 15.10 -5.01 -18.56
C LEU A 85 15.25 -3.79 -17.66
N LEU A 86 14.94 -3.92 -16.37
CA LEU A 86 15.06 -2.84 -15.38
C LEU A 86 16.51 -2.36 -15.27
N ASN A 87 17.46 -3.28 -15.11
CA ASN A 87 18.89 -2.96 -15.08
C ASN A 87 19.32 -2.19 -16.34
N ARG A 88 18.82 -2.56 -17.54
CA ARG A 88 19.15 -1.82 -18.77
C ARG A 88 18.51 -0.43 -18.81
N VAL A 89 17.28 -0.31 -18.34
CA VAL A 89 16.62 1.00 -18.23
C VAL A 89 17.38 1.89 -17.25
N ASP A 90 17.73 1.39 -16.08
CA ASP A 90 18.45 2.16 -15.05
C ASP A 90 19.87 2.50 -15.49
N HIS A 91 20.55 1.62 -16.20
CA HIS A 91 21.86 1.90 -16.80
C HIS A 91 21.82 3.11 -17.76
N TYR A 92 20.78 3.24 -18.58
CA TYR A 92 20.68 4.34 -19.56
C TYR A 92 20.00 5.61 -19.01
N ALA A 93 19.11 5.45 -18.01
CA ALA A 93 18.28 6.54 -17.55
C ALA A 93 18.70 7.11 -16.17
N VAL A 94 19.40 6.32 -15.34
CA VAL A 94 19.75 6.69 -13.97
C VAL A 94 21.26 6.80 -13.81
N ASP A 95 22.00 5.70 -13.81
CA ASP A 95 23.45 5.66 -13.60
C ASP A 95 24.11 4.49 -14.33
N SER A 96 24.97 4.80 -15.29
CA SER A 96 25.64 3.79 -16.10
C SER A 96 26.75 3.04 -15.37
N GLU A 97 27.27 3.55 -14.26
CA GLU A 97 28.33 2.90 -13.47
C GLU A 97 27.71 1.94 -12.45
N VAL A 98 26.68 2.37 -11.75
CA VAL A 98 25.95 1.55 -10.77
C VAL A 98 25.28 0.34 -11.44
N TYR A 99 24.67 0.53 -12.60
CA TYR A 99 23.96 -0.51 -13.35
C TYR A 99 24.79 -1.08 -14.52
N ALA A 100 26.11 -1.25 -14.35
CA ALA A 100 27.02 -1.63 -15.42
C ALA A 100 26.79 -3.07 -15.93
N SER A 101 27.45 -4.08 -15.45
CA SER A 101 27.34 -5.43 -16.00
C SER A 101 26.90 -6.46 -14.96
N PRO A 102 25.76 -7.10 -15.13
CA PRO A 102 25.24 -8.06 -14.15
C PRO A 102 26.17 -9.25 -13.87
N VAL A 103 26.88 -9.77 -14.91
CA VAL A 103 27.66 -11.01 -14.77
C VAL A 103 28.92 -10.81 -13.91
N ALA A 104 29.62 -9.69 -14.06
CA ALA A 104 30.77 -9.37 -13.23
C ALA A 104 30.35 -9.12 -11.78
N ASN A 105 29.30 -8.33 -11.60
CA ASN A 105 28.75 -7.98 -10.30
C ASN A 105 28.27 -9.19 -9.51
N PHE A 106 27.57 -10.12 -10.16
CA PHE A 106 27.09 -11.34 -9.53
C PHE A 106 28.22 -12.12 -8.85
N ARG A 107 29.37 -12.29 -9.55
CA ARG A 107 30.51 -13.00 -9.01
C ARG A 107 31.12 -12.27 -7.80
N ASP A 108 31.25 -10.97 -7.88
CA ASP A 108 31.86 -10.15 -6.84
C ASP A 108 30.94 -10.06 -5.62
N ASN A 109 29.65 -9.85 -5.82
CA ASN A 109 28.65 -9.73 -4.76
C ASN A 109 28.43 -11.03 -3.97
N LEU A 110 28.67 -12.22 -4.56
CA LEU A 110 28.67 -13.49 -3.82
C LEU A 110 29.72 -13.56 -2.70
N HIS A 111 30.78 -12.76 -2.79
CA HIS A 111 31.85 -12.72 -1.81
C HIS A 111 31.79 -11.50 -0.88
N HIS A 112 30.94 -10.55 -1.16
CA HIS A 112 30.76 -9.36 -0.32
C HIS A 112 29.84 -9.64 0.88
N LYS A 113 30.10 -8.91 1.98
CA LYS A 113 29.20 -8.90 3.12
C LYS A 113 27.99 -8.01 2.82
N TRP A 114 26.84 -8.45 3.26
CA TRP A 114 25.61 -7.67 3.23
C TRP A 114 25.75 -6.38 4.05
N VAL A 115 25.22 -5.31 3.54
CA VAL A 115 25.26 -3.98 4.16
C VAL A 115 23.84 -3.43 4.34
N VAL A 116 23.73 -2.30 5.01
CA VAL A 116 22.55 -1.42 4.93
C VAL A 116 22.95 -0.30 3.99
N ASP A 117 22.32 -0.19 2.87
CA ASP A 117 22.72 0.77 1.84
C ASP A 117 22.32 2.23 2.15
N ASN A 118 22.70 3.16 1.28
CA ASN A 118 22.53 4.60 1.49
C ASN A 118 21.61 5.26 0.46
N ASP A 119 20.84 4.48 -0.28
CA ASP A 119 19.95 5.03 -1.30
C ASP A 119 18.88 5.97 -0.73
N ALA A 120 18.28 6.75 -1.60
CA ALA A 120 17.23 7.69 -1.20
C ALA A 120 16.06 6.96 -0.53
N PHE A 121 15.47 7.58 0.50
CA PHE A 121 14.36 6.97 1.25
C PHE A 121 13.21 6.46 0.34
N ALA A 122 12.86 7.22 -0.70
CA ALA A 122 11.82 6.81 -1.64
C ALA A 122 12.22 5.59 -2.48
N THR A 123 13.49 5.45 -2.84
CA THR A 123 14.03 4.26 -3.52
C THR A 123 13.86 3.05 -2.62
N ASN A 124 14.45 3.10 -1.43
CA ASN A 124 14.48 1.95 -0.52
C ASN A 124 13.12 1.60 0.10
N GLN A 125 12.26 2.59 0.33
CA GLN A 125 11.04 2.38 1.09
C GLN A 125 9.75 2.42 0.27
N PHE A 126 9.84 2.78 -1.03
CA PHE A 126 8.69 2.78 -1.93
C PHE A 126 8.99 2.06 -3.25
N LEU A 127 10.12 2.36 -3.94
CA LEU A 127 10.41 1.74 -5.24
C LEU A 127 10.77 0.25 -5.08
N HIS A 128 11.59 -0.13 -4.10
CA HIS A 128 11.89 -1.53 -3.80
C HIS A 128 10.65 -2.34 -3.39
N PRO A 129 9.76 -1.88 -2.47
CA PRO A 129 8.48 -2.55 -2.25
C PRO A 129 7.60 -2.67 -3.50
N TYR A 130 7.59 -1.67 -4.38
CA TYR A 130 6.84 -1.74 -5.64
C TYR A 130 7.47 -2.73 -6.63
N GLN A 131 8.80 -2.80 -6.72
CA GLN A 131 9.52 -3.82 -7.49
C GLN A 131 9.18 -5.23 -6.99
N GLY A 132 9.22 -5.45 -5.67
CA GLY A 132 8.78 -6.71 -5.07
C GLY A 132 7.31 -7.02 -5.32
N ALA A 133 6.43 -6.01 -5.29
CA ALA A 133 5.01 -6.18 -5.65
C ALA A 133 4.83 -6.59 -7.12
N PHE A 134 5.71 -6.14 -8.00
CA PHE A 134 5.71 -6.59 -9.39
C PHE A 134 6.08 -8.07 -9.51
N TYR A 135 7.12 -8.55 -8.79
CA TYR A 135 7.49 -9.98 -8.74
C TYR A 135 6.36 -10.84 -8.17
N GLN A 136 5.77 -10.41 -7.05
CA GLN A 136 4.59 -11.06 -6.45
C GLN A 136 3.46 -11.18 -7.46
N GLY A 137 3.15 -10.12 -8.18
CA GLY A 137 2.09 -10.09 -9.17
C GLY A 137 2.36 -10.99 -10.39
N LEU A 138 3.61 -11.11 -10.88
CA LEU A 138 3.99 -12.07 -11.92
C LEU A 138 3.71 -13.51 -11.47
N ALA A 139 4.14 -13.86 -10.26
CA ALA A 139 3.95 -15.20 -9.72
C ALA A 139 2.46 -15.49 -9.43
N ARG A 140 1.73 -14.55 -8.82
CA ARG A 140 0.28 -14.68 -8.56
C ARG A 140 -0.53 -14.83 -9.84
N SER A 141 -0.24 -14.02 -10.85
CA SER A 141 -0.93 -14.09 -12.15
C SER A 141 -0.55 -15.31 -12.99
N SER A 142 0.49 -16.05 -12.58
CA SER A 142 0.85 -17.38 -13.11
C SER A 142 0.14 -18.53 -12.38
N GLY A 143 -0.82 -18.22 -11.52
CA GLY A 143 -1.64 -19.20 -10.79
C GLY A 143 -1.07 -19.71 -9.48
N LEU A 144 0.07 -19.18 -9.02
CA LEU A 144 0.67 -19.57 -7.75
C LEU A 144 -0.12 -18.98 -6.55
N ASP A 145 -0.11 -19.69 -5.42
CA ASP A 145 -0.68 -19.16 -4.19
C ASP A 145 0.20 -18.06 -3.56
N PHE A 146 -0.26 -17.46 -2.47
CA PHE A 146 0.46 -16.36 -1.80
C PHE A 146 1.89 -16.77 -1.39
N TRP A 147 2.04 -17.94 -0.75
CA TRP A 147 3.34 -18.36 -0.21
C TRP A 147 4.33 -18.77 -1.28
N GLN A 148 3.85 -19.46 -2.32
CA GLN A 148 4.64 -19.78 -3.50
C GLN A 148 5.12 -18.52 -4.20
N SER A 149 4.23 -17.54 -4.38
CA SER A 149 4.56 -16.24 -4.97
C SER A 149 5.53 -15.45 -4.11
N SER A 150 5.38 -15.51 -2.78
CA SER A 150 6.32 -14.86 -1.85
C SER A 150 7.72 -15.44 -1.93
N ALA A 151 7.85 -16.74 -2.19
CA ALA A 151 9.15 -17.35 -2.43
C ALA A 151 9.82 -16.81 -3.72
N TYR A 152 9.03 -16.62 -4.79
CA TYR A 152 9.51 -15.99 -6.03
C TYR A 152 9.88 -14.52 -5.81
N THR A 153 9.09 -13.77 -5.06
CA THR A 153 9.39 -12.37 -4.73
C THR A 153 10.71 -12.25 -3.96
N PHE A 154 10.89 -13.11 -2.96
CA PHE A 154 12.13 -13.13 -2.17
C PHE A 154 13.34 -13.53 -3.03
N ALA A 155 13.18 -14.52 -3.91
CA ALA A 155 14.23 -14.95 -4.81
C ALA A 155 14.56 -13.90 -5.88
N GLY A 156 13.56 -13.18 -6.40
CA GLY A 156 13.75 -12.06 -7.32
C GLY A 156 14.52 -10.93 -6.64
N SER A 157 14.08 -10.50 -5.46
CA SER A 157 14.83 -9.52 -4.69
C SER A 157 16.28 -9.93 -4.46
N LEU A 158 16.51 -11.19 -4.09
CA LEU A 158 17.86 -11.72 -3.91
C LEU A 158 18.69 -11.71 -5.21
N LEU A 159 18.07 -12.01 -6.35
CA LEU A 159 18.74 -11.95 -7.65
C LEU A 159 19.13 -10.51 -8.01
N TRP A 160 18.27 -9.53 -7.73
CA TRP A 160 18.58 -8.11 -7.92
C TRP A 160 19.80 -7.69 -7.09
N GLU A 161 19.84 -8.03 -5.80
CA GLU A 161 20.96 -7.73 -4.91
C GLU A 161 22.30 -8.29 -5.39
N TYR A 162 22.28 -9.45 -6.03
CA TYR A 162 23.52 -10.05 -6.55
C TYR A 162 23.88 -9.60 -7.97
N ALA A 163 22.91 -9.29 -8.81
CA ALA A 163 23.13 -9.11 -10.24
C ALA A 163 22.61 -7.79 -10.82
N GLY A 164 21.68 -7.11 -10.15
CA GLY A 164 21.04 -5.88 -10.66
C GLY A 164 21.94 -4.66 -10.57
N GLU A 165 22.82 -4.60 -9.56
CA GLU A 165 23.64 -3.44 -9.25
C GLU A 165 25.10 -3.81 -9.01
N THR A 166 26.02 -2.83 -9.14
CA THR A 166 27.44 -2.99 -8.77
C THR A 166 27.69 -2.77 -7.28
N THR A 167 26.71 -2.25 -6.57
CA THR A 167 26.74 -2.03 -5.12
C THR A 167 26.75 -3.35 -4.36
N ARG A 168 27.08 -3.30 -3.07
CA ARG A 168 27.05 -4.49 -2.20
C ARG A 168 25.61 -4.88 -1.90
N PRO A 169 25.32 -6.20 -1.73
CA PRO A 169 23.98 -6.66 -1.38
C PRO A 169 23.44 -5.98 -0.11
N SER A 170 22.20 -5.54 -0.16
CA SER A 170 21.56 -4.73 0.87
C SER A 170 20.50 -5.51 1.66
N ILE A 171 20.60 -5.47 3.00
CA ILE A 171 19.62 -6.10 3.91
C ILE A 171 18.28 -5.36 3.86
N ASN A 172 18.31 -4.02 3.82
CA ASN A 172 17.09 -3.21 3.80
C ASN A 172 16.29 -3.41 2.52
N ASP A 173 16.97 -3.60 1.38
CA ASP A 173 16.30 -3.79 0.10
C ASP A 173 15.74 -5.20 -0.03
N GLN A 174 16.44 -6.19 0.52
CA GLN A 174 15.90 -7.55 0.63
C GLN A 174 14.64 -7.59 1.51
N VAL A 175 14.55 -6.81 2.59
CA VAL A 175 13.32 -6.69 3.40
C VAL A 175 12.25 -5.90 2.63
N ALA A 176 12.62 -4.80 1.98
CA ALA A 176 11.71 -3.94 1.25
C ALA A 176 11.12 -4.64 0.02
N SER A 177 11.95 -5.19 -0.86
CA SER A 177 11.46 -5.92 -2.05
C SER A 177 10.92 -7.29 -1.69
N GLY A 178 11.70 -8.09 -0.92
CA GLY A 178 11.42 -9.50 -0.67
C GLY A 178 10.28 -9.77 0.31
N ILE A 179 10.00 -8.85 1.24
CA ILE A 179 8.94 -9.01 2.25
C ILE A 179 7.83 -7.98 2.07
N ALA A 180 8.14 -6.66 2.10
CA ALA A 180 7.12 -5.64 1.93
C ALA A 180 6.46 -5.71 0.55
N GLY A 181 7.21 -6.11 -0.49
CA GLY A 181 6.67 -6.36 -1.82
C GLY A 181 5.50 -7.34 -1.83
N ASN A 182 5.50 -8.38 -1.00
CA ASN A 182 4.37 -9.31 -0.90
C ASN A 182 3.15 -8.65 -0.26
N PHE A 183 3.36 -7.83 0.78
CA PHE A 183 2.26 -7.18 1.48
C PHE A 183 1.64 -6.02 0.68
N LEU A 184 2.39 -5.45 -0.24
CA LEU A 184 1.89 -4.49 -1.23
C LEU A 184 1.29 -5.19 -2.45
N GLY A 185 1.96 -6.20 -2.98
CA GLY A 185 1.59 -6.88 -4.24
C GLY A 185 0.28 -7.66 -4.14
N GLU A 186 0.02 -8.34 -3.02
CA GLU A 186 -1.19 -9.15 -2.87
C GLU A 186 -2.48 -8.32 -2.92
N PRO A 187 -2.62 -7.18 -2.20
CA PRO A 187 -3.76 -6.29 -2.38
C PRO A 187 -3.91 -5.78 -3.81
N LEU A 188 -2.82 -5.37 -4.47
CA LEU A 188 -2.86 -4.91 -5.85
C LEU A 188 -3.36 -6.01 -6.80
N PHE A 189 -2.84 -7.24 -6.65
CA PHE A 189 -3.31 -8.40 -7.40
C PHE A 189 -4.80 -8.68 -7.17
N ARG A 190 -5.27 -8.67 -5.91
CA ARG A 190 -6.67 -8.93 -5.57
C ARG A 190 -7.61 -7.83 -6.05
N MET A 191 -7.23 -6.57 -5.94
CA MET A 191 -7.99 -5.44 -6.49
C MET A 191 -8.15 -5.56 -8.01
N ALA A 192 -7.06 -5.87 -8.71
CA ALA A 192 -7.08 -6.09 -10.16
C ALA A 192 -7.93 -7.31 -10.54
N SER A 193 -7.83 -8.41 -9.77
CA SER A 193 -8.64 -9.62 -9.99
C SER A 193 -10.13 -9.35 -9.83
N LEU A 194 -10.54 -8.56 -8.82
CA LEU A 194 -11.94 -8.14 -8.65
C LEU A 194 -12.49 -7.39 -9.87
N LEU A 195 -11.68 -6.55 -10.51
CA LEU A 195 -12.08 -5.87 -11.74
C LEU A 195 -12.24 -6.83 -12.91
N LEU A 196 -11.52 -7.94 -12.89
CA LEU A 196 -11.53 -8.93 -13.97
C LEU A 196 -12.55 -10.06 -13.75
N GLU A 197 -13.17 -10.16 -12.58
CA GLU A 197 -14.22 -11.14 -12.36
C GLU A 197 -15.45 -10.87 -13.23
N SER A 198 -16.02 -11.94 -13.76
CA SER A 198 -17.26 -11.87 -14.53
C SER A 198 -18.40 -11.29 -13.70
N GLY A 199 -19.32 -10.59 -14.34
CA GLY A 199 -20.53 -10.09 -13.70
C GLY A 199 -21.44 -11.23 -13.22
N PRO A 200 -22.54 -10.92 -12.48
CA PRO A 200 -23.49 -11.91 -11.96
C PRO A 200 -24.11 -12.82 -13.04
N ASN A 201 -24.14 -12.35 -14.27
CA ASN A 201 -24.67 -13.10 -15.42
C ASN A 201 -23.58 -13.78 -16.27
N GLY A 202 -22.34 -13.88 -15.77
CA GLY A 202 -21.21 -14.42 -16.52
C GLY A 202 -20.63 -13.47 -17.58
N GLU A 203 -20.98 -12.19 -17.52
CA GLU A 203 -20.50 -11.19 -18.48
C GLU A 203 -18.98 -11.00 -18.37
N GLU A 204 -18.30 -11.04 -19.50
CA GLU A 204 -16.86 -10.77 -19.59
C GLU A 204 -16.53 -9.33 -19.19
N PRO A 205 -15.39 -9.08 -18.52
CA PRO A 205 -14.97 -7.74 -18.15
C PRO A 205 -14.72 -6.88 -19.40
N GLY A 206 -15.38 -5.71 -19.46
CA GLY A 206 -15.19 -4.76 -20.56
C GLY A 206 -13.76 -4.19 -20.59
N LEU A 207 -13.40 -3.53 -21.72
CA LEU A 207 -12.06 -2.98 -21.95
C LEU A 207 -11.57 -2.05 -20.82
N LEU A 208 -12.42 -1.18 -20.31
CA LEU A 208 -12.04 -0.25 -19.22
C LEU A 208 -11.67 -0.99 -17.93
N ARG A 209 -12.37 -2.07 -17.60
CA ARG A 209 -12.04 -2.92 -16.44
C ARG A 209 -10.71 -3.65 -16.65
N LYS A 210 -10.42 -4.12 -17.87
CA LYS A 210 -9.14 -4.76 -18.24
C LYS A 210 -7.98 -3.75 -18.14
N ILE A 211 -8.15 -2.54 -18.65
CA ILE A 211 -7.16 -1.46 -18.52
C ILE A 211 -6.95 -1.08 -17.04
N GLY A 212 -8.02 -0.90 -16.27
CA GLY A 212 -7.92 -0.58 -14.86
C GLY A 212 -7.19 -1.66 -14.05
N ALA A 213 -7.46 -2.93 -14.33
CA ALA A 213 -6.75 -4.04 -13.71
C ALA A 213 -5.25 -4.03 -14.04
N ALA A 214 -4.88 -3.73 -15.31
CA ALA A 214 -3.49 -3.62 -15.73
C ALA A 214 -2.77 -2.40 -15.11
N ILE A 215 -3.48 -1.30 -14.84
CA ILE A 215 -2.91 -0.15 -14.12
C ILE A 215 -2.66 -0.49 -12.65
N ILE A 216 -3.60 -1.18 -11.99
CA ILE A 216 -3.48 -1.56 -10.58
C ILE A 216 -2.39 -2.61 -10.38
N SER A 217 -2.34 -3.63 -11.22
CA SER A 217 -1.35 -4.69 -11.21
C SER A 217 -0.77 -4.89 -12.61
N PRO A 218 0.30 -4.15 -12.98
CA PRO A 218 0.89 -4.23 -14.31
C PRO A 218 1.42 -5.62 -14.66
N SER A 219 1.92 -6.37 -13.69
CA SER A 219 2.36 -7.75 -13.84
C SER A 219 1.20 -8.70 -14.23
N LEU A 220 0.03 -8.55 -13.58
CA LEU A 220 -1.17 -9.28 -13.98
C LEU A 220 -1.63 -8.86 -15.39
N GLY A 221 -1.58 -7.56 -15.71
CA GLY A 221 -1.89 -7.04 -17.03
C GLY A 221 -0.98 -7.64 -18.11
N LEU A 222 0.34 -7.71 -17.84
CA LEU A 222 1.33 -8.33 -18.73
C LEU A 222 1.02 -9.81 -18.97
N ASN A 223 0.80 -10.59 -17.90
CA ASN A 223 0.52 -12.02 -18.03
C ASN A 223 -0.79 -12.30 -18.77
N ARG A 224 -1.81 -11.46 -18.58
CA ARG A 224 -3.04 -11.57 -19.38
C ARG A 224 -2.84 -11.19 -20.85
N LEU A 225 -1.97 -10.23 -21.13
CA LEU A 225 -1.63 -9.88 -22.52
C LEU A 225 -0.89 -11.02 -23.21
N VAL A 226 0.04 -11.69 -22.52
CA VAL A 226 0.89 -12.76 -23.09
C VAL A 226 0.17 -14.11 -23.13
N TYR A 227 -0.54 -14.48 -22.06
CA TYR A 227 -1.14 -15.81 -21.88
C TYR A 227 -2.67 -15.83 -21.95
N GLY A 228 -3.31 -14.68 -22.17
CA GLY A 228 -4.76 -14.57 -22.16
C GLY A 228 -5.36 -14.95 -20.81
N ASP A 229 -6.43 -15.73 -20.82
CA ASP A 229 -7.16 -16.15 -19.61
C ASP A 229 -6.69 -17.49 -19.03
N ARG A 230 -5.52 -17.99 -19.43
CA ARG A 230 -4.99 -19.28 -18.99
C ARG A 230 -5.03 -19.48 -17.48
N PHE A 231 -4.67 -18.45 -16.71
CA PHE A 231 -4.58 -18.51 -15.26
C PHE A 231 -5.80 -17.89 -14.55
N ALA A 232 -6.81 -17.43 -15.27
CA ALA A 232 -7.94 -16.68 -14.71
C ALA A 232 -8.79 -17.50 -13.72
N GLY A 233 -8.86 -18.82 -13.91
CA GLY A 233 -9.65 -19.71 -13.06
C GLY A 233 -8.97 -20.12 -11.74
N VAL A 234 -7.69 -19.84 -11.57
CA VAL A 234 -6.92 -20.29 -10.40
C VAL A 234 -7.20 -19.45 -9.15
N PHE A 235 -7.44 -18.16 -9.34
CA PHE A 235 -7.84 -17.28 -8.25
C PHE A 235 -9.28 -16.81 -8.42
N ARG A 236 -10.09 -17.03 -7.37
CA ARG A 236 -11.44 -16.48 -7.23
C ARG A 236 -11.52 -15.72 -5.92
N SER A 237 -12.20 -14.58 -5.92
CA SER A 237 -12.36 -13.75 -4.73
C SER A 237 -13.27 -14.37 -3.68
N ASN A 238 -14.17 -15.29 -4.08
CA ASN A 238 -15.23 -15.87 -3.25
C ASN A 238 -16.21 -14.82 -2.71
N ASP A 239 -16.47 -13.78 -3.50
CA ASP A 239 -17.45 -12.73 -3.22
C ASP A 239 -17.26 -12.06 -1.84
N PRO A 240 -16.14 -11.39 -1.58
CA PRO A 240 -15.87 -10.72 -0.30
C PRO A 240 -16.81 -9.52 -0.08
N ALA A 241 -17.07 -9.19 1.17
CA ALA A 241 -17.63 -7.88 1.49
C ALA A 241 -16.56 -6.80 1.26
N VAL A 242 -16.83 -5.88 0.34
CA VAL A 242 -15.86 -4.85 -0.08
C VAL A 242 -16.44 -3.46 0.17
N TYR A 243 -15.60 -2.58 0.67
CA TYR A 243 -15.88 -1.15 0.75
C TYR A 243 -14.73 -0.35 0.13
N THR A 244 -15.05 0.59 -0.73
CA THR A 244 -14.09 1.53 -1.32
C THR A 244 -14.54 2.96 -1.09
N ARG A 245 -13.57 3.86 -0.98
CA ARG A 245 -13.78 5.31 -0.91
C ARG A 245 -12.70 6.03 -1.69
N VAL A 246 -13.12 7.04 -2.45
CA VAL A 246 -12.24 7.96 -3.15
C VAL A 246 -12.57 9.37 -2.65
N ASP A 247 -11.58 10.05 -2.10
CA ASP A 247 -11.69 11.45 -1.68
C ASP A 247 -10.81 12.30 -2.60
N LEU A 248 -11.39 13.36 -3.17
CA LEU A 248 -10.71 14.34 -4.01
C LEU A 248 -10.94 15.73 -3.43
N GLY A 249 -9.90 16.44 -3.05
CA GLY A 249 -10.11 17.70 -2.35
C GLY A 249 -8.90 18.59 -2.24
N GLU A 250 -9.08 19.65 -1.46
CA GLU A 250 -8.05 20.60 -1.10
C GLU A 250 -7.61 20.37 0.33
N SER A 251 -6.32 20.46 0.56
CA SER A 251 -5.65 20.27 1.84
C SER A 251 -4.90 21.53 2.24
N LEU A 252 -5.00 21.90 3.51
CA LEU A 252 -4.21 22.93 4.15
C LEU A 252 -3.35 22.30 5.25
N SER A 253 -2.05 22.28 5.06
CA SER A 253 -1.09 21.74 6.03
C SER A 253 -0.40 22.86 6.79
N THR A 254 -0.21 22.65 8.10
CA THR A 254 0.61 23.50 8.97
C THR A 254 1.72 22.64 9.56
N HIS A 255 2.97 23.05 9.37
CA HIS A 255 4.14 22.32 9.81
C HIS A 255 4.79 23.10 10.97
N PHE A 256 5.11 22.40 12.04
CA PHE A 256 5.88 22.92 13.16
C PHE A 256 7.19 22.15 13.29
N TYR A 257 8.27 22.86 13.49
CA TYR A 257 9.59 22.30 13.67
C TYR A 257 10.32 22.99 14.83
N SER A 258 10.88 22.22 15.76
CA SER A 258 11.80 22.69 16.76
C SER A 258 12.97 21.71 16.94
N ASN A 259 14.19 22.25 17.02
CA ASN A 259 15.37 21.52 17.49
C ASN A 259 15.58 21.87 18.96
N VAL A 260 15.63 20.86 19.81
CA VAL A 260 16.02 21.02 21.20
C VAL A 260 17.45 20.49 21.33
N ASN A 261 18.42 21.37 21.53
CA ASN A 261 19.78 20.97 21.84
C ASN A 261 19.84 20.36 23.25
N ALA A 262 20.21 19.09 23.33
CA ALA A 262 20.44 18.41 24.61
C ALA A 262 21.69 18.92 25.35
N ASN A 263 22.59 19.65 24.69
CA ASN A 263 23.79 20.25 25.23
C ASN A 263 23.66 21.79 25.24
N ALA A 264 23.43 22.37 26.39
CA ALA A 264 23.17 23.78 26.59
C ALA A 264 24.32 24.75 26.21
N ASP A 265 25.43 24.27 25.68
CA ASP A 265 26.62 25.07 25.37
C ASP A 265 26.80 25.47 23.90
N LEU A 266 25.92 25.06 22.99
CA LEU A 266 25.99 25.47 21.61
C LEU A 266 24.87 26.47 21.29
N THR A 267 25.20 27.73 21.52
CA THR A 267 24.65 28.97 20.92
C THR A 267 23.31 28.88 20.20
N ALA A 268 22.30 29.44 20.83
CA ALA A 268 20.97 29.80 20.36
C ALA A 268 20.01 28.65 20.02
N PRO A 269 18.83 28.58 20.66
CA PRO A 269 17.77 27.70 20.21
C PRO A 269 17.45 28.06 18.76
N THR A 270 17.53 27.08 17.85
CA THR A 270 17.00 27.26 16.50
C THR A 270 15.52 27.60 16.66
N ALA A 271 15.14 28.79 16.24
CA ALA A 271 13.79 29.30 16.44
C ALA A 271 12.79 28.31 15.84
N ALA A 272 11.73 28.00 16.59
CA ALA A 272 10.61 27.22 16.08
C ALA A 272 10.08 27.87 14.79
N GLN A 273 9.98 27.09 13.73
CA GLN A 273 9.50 27.57 12.43
C GLN A 273 8.15 26.94 12.12
N THR A 274 7.23 27.77 11.62
CA THR A 274 5.91 27.32 11.20
C THR A 274 5.71 27.65 9.72
N PHE A 275 5.36 26.66 8.93
CA PHE A 275 5.06 26.80 7.53
C PHE A 275 3.62 26.41 7.24
N LYS A 276 2.98 27.09 6.30
CA LYS A 276 1.65 26.72 5.81
C LYS A 276 1.74 26.39 4.34
N ARG A 277 1.01 25.35 3.94
CA ARG A 277 0.97 24.88 2.56
C ARG A 277 -0.42 24.46 2.16
N GLN A 278 -0.81 24.79 0.94
CA GLN A 278 -2.03 24.34 0.29
C GLN A 278 -1.70 23.39 -0.84
N SER A 279 -2.45 22.31 -0.98
CA SER A 279 -2.29 21.31 -2.04
C SER A 279 -3.63 20.66 -2.39
N ALA A 280 -3.80 20.29 -3.65
CA ALA A 280 -4.87 19.37 -4.03
C ALA A 280 -4.45 17.94 -3.68
N SER A 281 -5.38 17.15 -3.11
CA SER A 281 -5.13 15.80 -2.64
C SER A 281 -6.12 14.79 -3.22
N ALA A 282 -5.65 13.56 -3.36
CA ALA A 282 -6.44 12.41 -3.75
C ALA A 282 -6.13 11.24 -2.81
N ILE A 283 -7.17 10.61 -2.26
CA ILE A 283 -7.03 9.49 -1.33
C ILE A 283 -7.94 8.36 -1.79
N PHE A 284 -7.37 7.18 -1.91
CA PHE A 284 -8.12 5.94 -2.14
C PHE A 284 -8.02 5.05 -0.91
N THR A 285 -9.15 4.56 -0.44
CA THR A 285 -9.23 3.59 0.66
C THR A 285 -10.04 2.38 0.24
N MET A 286 -9.58 1.17 0.57
CA MET A 286 -10.32 -0.06 0.36
C MET A 286 -10.21 -0.97 1.56
N ALA A 287 -11.36 -1.53 1.99
CA ALA A 287 -11.45 -2.67 2.88
C ALA A 287 -12.03 -3.85 2.10
N TYR A 288 -11.33 -4.97 2.14
CA TYR A 288 -11.69 -6.22 1.45
C TYR A 288 -11.89 -7.32 2.48
N GLY A 289 -12.91 -8.15 2.30
CA GLY A 289 -13.21 -9.25 3.21
C GLY A 289 -13.69 -8.79 4.58
N LEU A 290 -14.52 -7.75 4.64
CA LEU A 290 -15.07 -7.24 5.90
C LEU A 290 -15.80 -8.34 6.67
N PRO A 291 -15.59 -8.47 8.01
CA PRO A 291 -16.15 -9.55 8.81
C PRO A 291 -17.68 -9.51 8.88
N GLY A 292 -18.27 -10.72 8.94
CA GLY A 292 -19.70 -10.92 9.09
C GLY A 292 -20.46 -11.18 7.79
N LYS A 293 -19.78 -11.23 6.63
CA LYS A 293 -20.47 -11.67 5.39
C LYS A 293 -20.77 -13.15 5.47
N PRO A 294 -22.04 -13.61 5.35
CA PRO A 294 -22.38 -15.02 5.30
C PRO A 294 -21.62 -15.74 4.16
N GLU A 295 -21.22 -16.99 4.41
CA GLU A 295 -20.55 -17.87 3.45
C GLU A 295 -19.15 -17.41 2.99
N TYR A 296 -18.62 -16.34 3.55
CA TYR A 296 -17.25 -15.91 3.29
C TYR A 296 -16.33 -16.37 4.43
N SER A 297 -15.22 -17.03 4.11
CA SER A 297 -14.22 -17.57 5.04
C SER A 297 -12.83 -16.96 4.81
N TYR A 298 -11.97 -17.01 5.85
CA TYR A 298 -10.61 -16.47 5.82
C TYR A 298 -9.59 -17.61 5.81
N GLU A 299 -9.49 -18.30 4.69
CA GLU A 299 -8.64 -19.48 4.51
C GLU A 299 -7.27 -19.15 3.90
N ARG A 300 -7.20 -18.06 3.14
CA ARG A 300 -6.00 -17.66 2.41
C ARG A 300 -5.44 -16.37 2.97
N PRO A 301 -4.12 -16.16 2.95
CA PRO A 301 -3.54 -14.87 3.26
C PRO A 301 -4.21 -13.75 2.46
N PHE A 302 -4.49 -12.64 3.12
CA PHE A 302 -5.19 -11.48 2.57
C PHE A 302 -6.66 -11.71 2.17
N ASP A 303 -7.34 -12.75 2.62
CA ASP A 303 -8.81 -12.83 2.52
C ASP A 303 -9.49 -11.70 3.32
N TYR A 304 -8.78 -11.07 4.26
CA TYR A 304 -9.04 -9.72 4.75
C TYR A 304 -7.83 -8.83 4.51
N PHE A 305 -8.05 -7.64 3.95
CA PHE A 305 -7.05 -6.57 3.97
C PHE A 305 -7.69 -5.18 3.99
N ASN A 306 -6.92 -4.20 4.48
CA ASN A 306 -7.16 -2.78 4.34
C ASN A 306 -6.02 -2.16 3.54
N PHE A 307 -6.38 -1.30 2.58
CA PHE A 307 -5.44 -0.61 1.71
C PHE A 307 -5.81 0.88 1.64
N GLU A 308 -4.81 1.75 1.79
CA GLU A 308 -4.95 3.18 1.55
C GLU A 308 -3.75 3.67 0.73
N LEU A 309 -4.04 4.54 -0.23
CA LEU A 309 -3.05 5.25 -1.03
C LEU A 309 -3.44 6.72 -1.09
N SER A 310 -2.54 7.62 -0.71
CA SER A 310 -2.74 9.05 -0.86
C SER A 310 -1.64 9.71 -1.68
N ALA A 311 -2.02 10.76 -2.39
CA ALA A 311 -1.15 11.62 -3.15
C ALA A 311 -1.60 13.08 -3.02
N ASP A 312 -0.68 14.00 -3.17
CA ASP A 312 -0.99 15.42 -3.31
C ASP A 312 -0.17 16.07 -4.45
N THR A 313 -0.47 17.32 -4.76
CA THR A 313 0.24 18.05 -5.83
C THR A 313 1.72 18.26 -5.55
N THR A 314 2.21 17.89 -4.39
CA THR A 314 3.58 18.07 -3.92
C THR A 314 4.33 16.76 -3.72
N ASN A 315 3.59 15.68 -3.44
CA ASN A 315 4.10 14.33 -3.31
C ASN A 315 3.25 13.39 -4.17
N ALA A 316 3.86 12.80 -5.19
CA ALA A 316 3.19 11.82 -6.06
C ALA A 316 2.64 10.62 -5.25
N VAL A 317 3.31 10.26 -4.15
CA VAL A 317 2.86 9.31 -3.16
C VAL A 317 3.16 9.88 -1.77
N GLU A 318 2.11 10.16 -1.00
CA GLU A 318 2.23 10.67 0.36
C GLU A 318 2.15 9.54 1.39
N THR A 319 1.16 8.67 1.26
CA THR A 319 1.02 7.50 2.12
C THR A 319 0.64 6.25 1.34
N VAL A 320 1.17 5.11 1.79
CA VAL A 320 0.68 3.77 1.41
C VAL A 320 0.50 2.98 2.70
N PHE A 321 -0.71 2.50 2.95
CA PHE A 321 -0.99 1.55 4.03
C PHE A 321 -1.55 0.28 3.41
N SER A 322 -0.88 -0.83 3.64
CA SER A 322 -1.31 -2.16 3.23
C SER A 322 -1.23 -3.10 4.42
N ARG A 323 -2.35 -3.65 4.85
CA ARG A 323 -2.46 -4.56 6.00
C ARG A 323 -3.38 -5.70 5.66
N GLY A 324 -2.88 -6.91 5.70
CA GLY A 324 -3.64 -8.10 5.36
C GLY A 324 -3.49 -9.21 6.38
N LEU A 325 -4.56 -9.95 6.61
CA LEU A 325 -4.58 -11.14 7.45
C LEU A 325 -3.73 -12.22 6.78
N LEU A 326 -2.70 -12.71 7.47
CA LEU A 326 -1.88 -13.84 7.02
C LEU A 326 -2.47 -15.17 7.49
N TYR A 327 -2.81 -15.22 8.77
CA TYR A 327 -3.47 -16.35 9.43
C TYR A 327 -4.44 -15.83 10.46
N GLY A 328 -5.65 -16.35 10.50
CA GLY A 328 -6.62 -15.93 11.48
C GLY A 328 -7.87 -16.79 11.51
N THR A 329 -8.73 -16.46 12.43
CA THR A 329 -9.99 -17.14 12.62
C THR A 329 -11.11 -16.15 12.94
N GLU A 330 -12.30 -16.51 12.50
CA GLU A 330 -13.52 -15.76 12.82
C GLU A 330 -13.96 -16.03 14.26
N TYR A 331 -14.60 -15.02 14.85
CA TYR A 331 -15.27 -15.17 16.13
C TYR A 331 -16.51 -14.28 16.22
N ALA A 332 -17.43 -14.66 17.09
CA ALA A 332 -18.65 -13.92 17.34
C ALA A 332 -18.83 -13.71 18.84
N LEU A 333 -19.22 -12.48 19.22
CA LEU A 333 -19.61 -12.14 20.58
C LEU A 333 -21.11 -11.79 20.58
N GLY A 334 -21.94 -12.80 20.80
CA GLY A 334 -23.39 -12.68 20.69
C GLY A 334 -23.89 -12.46 19.26
N PRO A 335 -25.15 -12.02 19.09
CA PRO A 335 -25.77 -11.89 17.78
C PRO A 335 -25.28 -10.66 17.00
N ASN A 336 -24.79 -9.64 17.69
CA ASN A 336 -24.53 -8.31 17.10
C ASN A 336 -23.07 -8.03 16.79
N TYR A 337 -22.14 -8.95 17.12
CA TYR A 337 -20.71 -8.76 16.85
C TYR A 337 -20.16 -9.90 16.01
N ARG A 338 -19.36 -9.54 15.00
CA ARG A 338 -18.54 -10.45 14.20
C ARG A 338 -17.15 -9.87 14.06
N GLY A 339 -16.14 -10.70 14.23
CA GLY A 339 -14.75 -10.31 14.13
C GLY A 339 -13.88 -11.44 13.59
N ILE A 340 -12.68 -11.04 13.21
CA ILE A 340 -11.56 -11.91 12.88
C ILE A 340 -10.39 -11.50 13.76
N TRP A 341 -9.64 -12.45 14.26
CA TRP A 341 -8.38 -12.18 14.94
C TRP A 341 -7.27 -13.04 14.35
N GLY A 342 -6.04 -12.57 14.41
CA GLY A 342 -4.94 -13.33 13.85
C GLY A 342 -3.65 -12.57 13.70
N LEU A 343 -2.77 -13.13 12.87
CA LEU A 343 -1.51 -12.56 12.44
C LEU A 343 -1.72 -11.79 11.13
N TYR A 344 -1.27 -10.54 11.10
CA TYR A 344 -1.32 -9.66 9.95
C TYR A 344 0.08 -9.37 9.44
N GLY A 345 0.24 -9.26 8.11
CA GLY A 345 1.38 -8.64 7.46
C GLY A 345 1.06 -7.18 7.13
N THR A 346 1.99 -6.27 7.44
CA THR A 346 1.79 -4.84 7.19
C THR A 346 2.97 -4.26 6.43
N TYR A 347 2.66 -3.42 5.46
CA TYR A 347 3.60 -2.50 4.83
C TYR A 347 3.01 -1.10 4.90
N GLU A 348 3.75 -0.18 5.48
CA GLU A 348 3.33 1.20 5.68
C GLU A 348 4.43 2.16 5.22
N TYR A 349 4.05 3.14 4.40
CA TYR A 349 4.89 4.24 3.95
C TYR A 349 4.16 5.53 4.24
N VAL A 350 4.80 6.43 4.98
CA VAL A 350 4.26 7.73 5.39
C VAL A 350 5.31 8.79 5.11
N GLY A 351 5.04 9.67 4.17
CA GLY A 351 5.94 10.74 3.77
C GLY A 351 5.28 12.11 3.90
N PRO A 352 4.88 12.56 5.11
CA PRO A 352 4.47 13.95 5.27
C PRO A 352 5.64 14.87 4.93
N GLN A 353 5.34 16.13 4.69
CA GLN A 353 6.29 17.06 4.06
C GLN A 353 7.53 17.42 4.90
N VAL A 354 7.64 16.95 6.15
CA VAL A 354 8.73 17.32 7.07
C VAL A 354 9.52 16.14 7.60
N PHE A 355 8.98 14.93 7.55
CA PHE A 355 9.66 13.69 7.92
C PHE A 355 9.09 12.50 7.17
N ARG A 356 9.69 11.33 7.30
CA ARG A 356 9.28 10.08 6.65
C ARG A 356 9.38 8.92 7.61
N VAL A 357 8.47 7.97 7.47
CA VAL A 357 8.55 6.66 8.13
C VAL A 357 8.02 5.59 7.19
N SER A 358 8.68 4.45 7.20
CA SER A 358 8.18 3.26 6.53
C SER A 358 8.50 2.03 7.36
N THR A 359 7.56 1.09 7.43
CA THR A 359 7.71 -0.14 8.19
C THR A 359 7.16 -1.33 7.43
N THR A 360 7.83 -2.47 7.61
CA THR A 360 7.36 -3.79 7.20
C THR A 360 7.30 -4.65 8.44
N ALA A 361 6.10 -5.10 8.84
CA ALA A 361 5.93 -5.76 10.12
C ALA A 361 4.98 -6.96 10.08
N ALA A 362 5.13 -7.81 11.09
CA ALA A 362 4.13 -8.79 11.50
C ALA A 362 3.42 -8.27 12.74
N ALA A 363 2.09 -8.27 12.73
CA ALA A 363 1.26 -7.75 13.81
C ALA A 363 0.18 -8.75 14.22
N LEU A 364 -0.09 -8.85 15.50
CA LEU A 364 -1.21 -9.57 16.06
C LEU A 364 -2.35 -8.60 16.35
N GLY A 365 -3.58 -9.04 16.11
CA GLY A 365 -4.72 -8.22 16.46
C GLY A 365 -6.05 -8.70 15.90
N SER A 366 -7.00 -7.81 15.94
CA SER A 366 -8.38 -8.13 15.58
C SER A 366 -9.04 -7.00 14.81
N THR A 367 -9.89 -7.40 13.87
CA THR A 367 -10.81 -6.51 13.16
C THR A 367 -12.23 -7.02 13.34
N GLY A 368 -13.18 -6.14 13.62
CA GLY A 368 -14.56 -6.56 13.83
C GLY A 368 -15.58 -5.48 13.56
N GLN A 369 -16.83 -5.90 13.57
CA GLN A 369 -17.98 -5.02 13.46
C GLN A 369 -19.01 -5.35 14.53
N TRP A 370 -19.52 -4.30 15.16
CA TRP A 370 -20.58 -4.37 16.15
C TRP A 370 -21.80 -3.55 15.71
N TRP A 371 -22.95 -4.19 15.65
CA TRP A 371 -24.22 -3.53 15.49
C TRP A 371 -24.76 -3.06 16.85
N ILE A 372 -24.57 -1.76 17.16
CA ILE A 372 -25.09 -1.14 18.39
C ILE A 372 -26.62 -1.03 18.32
N SER A 373 -27.12 -0.73 17.14
CA SER A 373 -28.57 -0.70 16.85
C SER A 373 -28.84 -1.08 15.39
N ARG A 374 -30.09 -1.00 14.94
CA ARG A 374 -30.44 -1.27 13.53
C ARG A 374 -29.78 -0.30 12.55
N GLN A 375 -29.46 0.90 13.01
CA GLN A 375 -28.93 1.99 12.16
C GLN A 375 -27.52 2.42 12.56
N VAL A 376 -26.95 1.87 13.64
CA VAL A 376 -25.63 2.26 14.14
C VAL A 376 -24.72 1.05 14.17
N ALA A 377 -23.65 1.11 13.42
CA ALA A 377 -22.58 0.12 13.43
C ALA A 377 -21.25 0.77 13.84
N LEU A 378 -20.45 0.02 14.58
CA LEU A 378 -19.07 0.35 14.89
C LEU A 378 -18.17 -0.73 14.29
N GLN A 379 -17.31 -0.35 13.36
CA GLN A 379 -16.21 -1.17 12.89
C GLN A 379 -14.94 -0.77 13.61
N GLY A 380 -14.07 -1.73 13.94
CA GLY A 380 -12.83 -1.45 14.64
C GLY A 380 -11.73 -2.43 14.27
N THR A 381 -10.50 -1.94 14.31
CA THR A 381 -9.26 -2.73 14.17
C THR A 381 -8.30 -2.32 15.26
N ALA A 382 -7.66 -3.28 15.91
CA ALA A 382 -6.55 -3.05 16.81
C ALA A 382 -5.44 -4.05 16.49
N LEU A 383 -4.27 -3.53 16.14
CA LEU A 383 -3.08 -4.30 15.77
C LEU A 383 -1.89 -3.84 16.62
N PHE A 384 -1.08 -4.80 17.03
CA PHE A 384 0.20 -4.54 17.67
C PHE A 384 1.25 -5.48 17.08
N GLY A 385 2.39 -4.95 16.67
CA GLY A 385 3.39 -5.72 15.96
C GLY A 385 4.80 -5.21 16.09
N VAL A 386 5.70 -5.97 15.49
CA VAL A 386 7.12 -5.64 15.37
C VAL A 386 7.56 -5.89 13.95
N GLY A 387 8.34 -4.97 13.42
CA GLY A 387 8.89 -5.06 12.08
C GLY A 387 10.29 -4.47 11.98
N TYR A 388 10.69 -4.24 10.76
CA TYR A 388 11.87 -3.50 10.37
C TYR A 388 11.41 -2.22 9.68
N GLY A 389 11.94 -1.07 10.09
CA GLY A 389 11.50 0.21 9.58
C GLY A 389 12.61 1.24 9.45
N GLY A 390 12.39 2.20 8.58
CA GLY A 390 13.19 3.39 8.41
C GLY A 390 12.46 4.64 8.85
N GLY A 391 13.14 5.54 9.54
CA GLY A 391 12.63 6.84 9.94
C GLY A 391 13.62 7.95 9.66
N GLY A 392 13.14 9.14 9.33
CA GLY A 392 14.04 10.25 9.05
C GLY A 392 13.38 11.59 8.69
N VAL A 393 14.23 12.55 8.39
CA VAL A 393 13.90 13.95 8.10
C VAL A 393 13.94 14.21 6.60
N ILE A 394 13.06 15.05 6.09
CA ILE A 394 13.14 15.56 4.71
C ILE A 394 14.06 16.79 4.68
N HIS A 395 15.15 16.71 3.95
CA HIS A 395 16.04 17.85 3.71
C HIS A 395 15.31 18.93 2.90
N GLY A 396 15.52 20.19 3.27
CA GLY A 396 14.96 21.34 2.53
C GLY A 396 13.56 21.77 2.91
N ALA A 397 12.88 21.12 3.86
CA ALA A 397 11.62 21.60 4.43
C ALA A 397 11.82 22.75 5.45
N GLY A 398 12.67 23.74 5.12
CA GLY A 398 13.01 24.86 5.99
C GLY A 398 13.98 24.52 7.12
N VAL A 399 14.52 23.31 7.13
CA VAL A 399 15.48 22.84 8.11
C VAL A 399 16.84 22.78 7.43
N THR A 400 17.64 23.79 7.59
CA THR A 400 19.06 23.73 7.30
C THR A 400 19.77 22.88 8.34
N GLN A 401 19.67 21.57 8.25
CA GLN A 401 20.70 20.67 8.77
C GLN A 401 21.91 20.59 7.80
N ALA A 402 22.00 21.51 6.86
CA ALA A 402 23.16 21.70 6.03
C ALA A 402 24.37 22.01 6.92
N GLY A 403 25.15 20.98 7.23
CA GLY A 403 26.32 21.05 8.10
C GLY A 403 26.40 19.92 9.12
N VAL A 404 25.37 19.11 9.30
CA VAL A 404 25.31 18.02 10.28
C VAL A 404 25.46 16.64 9.64
N LEU A 405 25.04 16.49 8.38
CA LEU A 405 25.27 15.26 7.61
C LEU A 405 26.38 15.53 6.61
N GLY A 406 27.46 14.76 6.65
CA GLY A 406 28.52 14.77 5.65
C GLY A 406 27.98 14.29 4.28
N ASP A 407 28.70 14.63 3.20
CA ASP A 407 28.40 14.08 1.87
C ASP A 407 28.34 12.55 1.94
N GLY A 408 27.24 11.97 1.48
CA GLY A 408 27.00 10.52 1.50
C GLY A 408 26.35 9.96 2.78
N GLN A 409 25.98 10.79 3.75
CA GLN A 409 25.19 10.35 4.90
C GLN A 409 23.69 10.33 4.59
N ARG A 410 23.01 9.26 5.05
CA ARG A 410 21.56 9.14 4.94
C ARG A 410 20.85 10.17 5.82
N ASP A 411 19.74 10.69 5.32
CA ASP A 411 18.80 11.52 6.08
C ASP A 411 17.80 10.70 6.91
N TYR A 412 17.98 9.39 6.99
CA TYR A 412 17.14 8.44 7.72
C TYR A 412 17.98 7.27 8.26
N HIS A 413 17.41 6.51 9.20
CA HIS A 413 18.04 5.32 9.76
C HIS A 413 17.05 4.16 9.83
N TYR A 414 17.59 2.94 9.92
CA TYR A 414 16.82 1.72 10.08
C TYR A 414 16.90 1.17 11.50
N GLY A 415 15.87 0.44 11.90
CA GLY A 415 15.84 -0.27 13.17
C GLY A 415 14.70 -1.24 13.29
N LEU A 416 14.67 -2.00 14.40
CA LEU A 416 13.47 -2.69 14.81
C LEU A 416 12.37 -1.67 15.08
N ALA A 417 11.17 -1.95 14.57
CA ALA A 417 10.04 -1.05 14.60
C ALA A 417 8.83 -1.70 15.32
N PRO A 418 8.81 -1.70 16.67
CA PRO A 418 7.56 -1.91 17.39
C PRO A 418 6.55 -0.87 16.95
N GLN A 419 5.32 -1.32 16.65
CA GLN A 419 4.26 -0.44 16.15
C GLN A 419 2.89 -0.89 16.62
N GLY A 420 1.97 0.06 16.69
CA GLY A 420 0.59 -0.20 17.05
C GLY A 420 -0.37 0.64 16.23
N GLU A 421 -1.57 0.10 16.05
CA GLU A 421 -2.66 0.79 15.39
C GLU A 421 -3.98 0.49 16.05
N VAL A 422 -4.79 1.52 16.21
CA VAL A 422 -6.21 1.41 16.58
C VAL A 422 -7.03 2.23 15.59
N GLN A 423 -7.99 1.58 14.94
CA GLN A 423 -8.92 2.20 14.01
C GLN A 423 -10.35 1.98 14.49
N ALA A 424 -11.19 3.00 14.37
CA ALA A 424 -12.62 2.94 14.60
C ALA A 424 -13.37 3.67 13.48
N ARG A 425 -14.46 3.07 13.00
CA ARG A 425 -15.42 3.70 12.08
C ARG A 425 -16.81 3.59 12.70
N LEU A 426 -17.35 4.72 13.10
CA LEU A 426 -18.75 4.82 13.53
C LEU A 426 -19.63 5.15 12.31
N ILE A 427 -20.61 4.28 12.04
CA ILE A 427 -21.51 4.40 10.89
C ILE A 427 -22.92 4.71 11.43
N LEU A 428 -23.48 5.83 10.99
CA LEU A 428 -24.81 6.30 11.38
C LEU A 428 -25.76 6.21 10.18
N GLY A 429 -26.48 5.11 10.14
CA GLY A 429 -27.39 4.78 9.04
C GLY A 429 -26.66 4.64 7.70
N ASP A 430 -27.19 5.36 6.72
CA ASP A 430 -26.64 5.45 5.37
C ASP A 430 -26.17 6.87 5.02
N ARG A 431 -26.04 7.75 6.03
CA ARG A 431 -25.78 9.19 5.83
C ARG A 431 -24.42 9.65 6.27
N VAL A 432 -23.90 9.11 7.37
CA VAL A 432 -22.69 9.64 8.01
C VAL A 432 -21.78 8.52 8.45
N SER A 433 -20.47 8.65 8.21
CA SER A 433 -19.44 7.89 8.89
C SER A 433 -18.41 8.81 9.53
N LEU A 434 -17.94 8.43 10.72
CA LEU A 434 -16.80 9.02 11.38
C LEU A 434 -15.72 7.95 11.51
N ASP A 435 -14.62 8.15 10.82
CA ASP A 435 -13.45 7.30 10.84
C ASP A 435 -12.37 7.96 11.72
N THR A 436 -11.74 7.22 12.60
CA THR A 436 -10.57 7.68 13.36
C THR A 436 -9.55 6.57 13.41
N THR A 437 -8.29 6.89 13.13
CA THR A 437 -7.17 5.95 13.21
C THR A 437 -6.03 6.60 14.00
N PHE A 438 -5.50 5.88 14.96
CA PHE A 438 -4.27 6.22 15.68
C PHE A 438 -3.19 5.19 15.30
N ARG A 439 -1.97 5.68 15.03
CA ARG A 439 -0.78 4.86 14.75
C ARG A 439 0.39 5.37 15.57
N GLU A 440 1.19 4.42 16.04
CA GLU A 440 2.43 4.68 16.75
C GLU A 440 3.54 3.82 16.19
N TYR A 441 4.71 4.42 15.94
CA TYR A 441 5.91 3.75 15.45
C TYR A 441 7.09 4.13 16.31
N TYR A 442 7.83 3.16 16.77
CA TYR A 442 9.12 3.38 17.40
C TYR A 442 10.22 2.73 16.58
N ILE A 443 11.09 3.52 15.97
CA ILE A 443 12.26 3.02 15.23
C ILE A 443 13.44 3.00 16.20
N SER A 444 13.94 1.81 16.51
CA SER A 444 15.00 1.59 17.50
C SER A 444 16.39 1.92 16.96
N ARG A 445 17.40 1.89 17.86
CA ARG A 445 18.82 2.14 17.55
C ARG A 445 19.56 0.95 16.93
N VAL A 446 18.90 -0.14 16.58
CA VAL A 446 19.52 -1.45 16.34
C VAL A 446 20.23 -1.57 14.97
N ALA A 447 20.00 -0.70 14.01
CA ALA A 447 20.75 -0.77 12.75
C ALA A 447 22.00 0.11 12.82
N ALA A 448 23.15 -0.53 12.63
CA ALA A 448 24.46 0.12 12.66
C ALA A 448 24.61 1.09 11.48
N THR A 449 24.37 2.35 11.74
CA THR A 449 24.77 3.45 10.88
C THR A 449 25.46 4.52 11.72
N GLU A 450 26.24 5.36 11.09
CA GLU A 450 27.05 6.40 11.76
C GLU A 450 26.22 7.36 12.63
N SER A 451 24.94 7.50 12.36
CA SER A 451 23.98 8.24 13.21
C SER A 451 23.08 7.29 14.00
N THR A 452 23.59 6.71 15.07
CA THR A 452 22.78 5.89 15.98
C THR A 452 21.70 6.76 16.65
N GLY A 453 20.44 6.48 16.36
CA GLY A 453 19.30 7.22 16.88
C GLY A 453 18.07 6.38 17.11
N SER A 454 17.04 6.99 17.67
CA SER A 454 15.70 6.40 17.76
C SER A 454 14.66 7.44 17.35
N GLU A 455 13.61 6.98 16.71
CA GLU A 455 12.48 7.79 16.30
C GLU A 455 11.23 7.31 17.01
N ASP A 456 10.44 8.25 17.46
CA ASP A 456 9.12 8.04 18.07
C ASP A 456 8.13 8.85 17.23
N ILE A 457 7.25 8.17 16.51
CA ILE A 457 6.38 8.78 15.50
C ILE A 457 4.95 8.37 15.77
N SER A 458 4.08 9.35 16.02
CA SER A 458 2.64 9.15 16.17
C SER A 458 1.86 9.80 15.03
N ARG A 459 0.73 9.20 14.67
CA ARG A 459 -0.19 9.76 13.68
C ARG A 459 -1.64 9.52 14.09
N VAL A 460 -2.45 10.57 13.98
CA VAL A 460 -3.91 10.52 14.11
C VAL A 460 -4.53 10.98 12.81
N ASP A 461 -5.45 10.19 12.29
CA ASP A 461 -6.28 10.55 11.13
C ASP A 461 -7.75 10.49 11.55
N THR A 462 -8.51 11.56 11.31
CA THR A 462 -9.95 11.59 11.55
C THR A 462 -10.66 12.11 10.32
N ALA A 463 -11.72 11.42 9.86
CA ALA A 463 -12.50 11.79 8.68
C ALA A 463 -14.00 11.67 8.96
N LEU A 464 -14.70 12.77 8.80
CA LEU A 464 -16.16 12.82 8.82
C LEU A 464 -16.66 12.82 7.37
N THR A 465 -17.34 11.76 6.96
CA THR A 465 -17.93 11.63 5.62
C THR A 465 -19.45 11.74 5.71
N ILE A 466 -20.02 12.65 4.93
CA ILE A 466 -21.46 12.87 4.81
C ILE A 466 -21.89 12.49 3.39
N ARG A 467 -22.71 11.46 3.26
CA ARG A 467 -23.33 11.07 1.99
C ARG A 467 -24.46 12.02 1.64
N VAL A 468 -24.35 12.70 0.53
CA VAL A 468 -25.31 13.71 0.07
C VAL A 468 -26.35 13.10 -0.87
N TYR A 469 -25.90 12.39 -1.91
CA TYR A 469 -26.78 11.81 -2.92
C TYR A 469 -26.17 10.53 -3.51
N ASN A 470 -26.94 9.45 -3.61
CA ASN A 470 -26.46 8.14 -4.06
C ASN A 470 -25.13 7.73 -3.36
N LEU A 471 -24.07 7.54 -4.13
CA LEU A 471 -22.73 7.23 -3.64
C LEU A 471 -21.83 8.48 -3.51
N HIS A 472 -22.39 9.68 -3.70
CA HIS A 472 -21.67 10.94 -3.65
C HIS A 472 -21.77 11.59 -2.28
N GLY A 473 -20.65 12.09 -1.78
CA GLY A 473 -20.56 12.72 -0.47
C GLY A 473 -19.50 13.81 -0.39
N ILE A 474 -19.34 14.31 0.81
CA ILE A 474 -18.33 15.29 1.20
C ILE A 474 -17.59 14.71 2.41
N THR A 475 -16.27 14.78 2.40
CA THR A 475 -15.44 14.40 3.54
C THR A 475 -14.68 15.61 4.07
N LEU A 476 -14.74 15.78 5.40
CA LEU A 476 -13.87 16.64 6.17
C LEU A 476 -12.84 15.74 6.86
N ARG A 477 -11.55 15.99 6.66
CA ARG A 477 -10.49 15.20 7.26
C ARG A 477 -9.52 16.09 8.02
N TYR A 478 -9.08 15.61 9.16
CA TYR A 478 -7.95 16.14 9.90
C TYR A 478 -6.95 15.01 10.13
N SER A 479 -5.69 15.28 9.81
CA SER A 479 -4.57 14.38 10.08
C SER A 479 -3.52 15.15 10.87
N GLU A 480 -2.96 14.55 11.90
CA GLU A 480 -1.80 15.06 12.61
C GLU A 480 -0.76 13.97 12.73
N ALA A 481 0.48 14.30 12.37
CA ALA A 481 1.62 13.42 12.55
C ALA A 481 2.73 14.17 13.32
N SER A 482 3.31 13.49 14.29
CA SER A 482 4.36 14.02 15.17
C SER A 482 5.55 13.06 15.17
N ARG A 483 6.76 13.62 15.18
CA ARG A 483 8.01 12.89 15.24
C ARG A 483 8.93 13.48 16.31
N ASN A 484 9.50 12.60 17.13
CA ASN A 484 10.56 12.90 18.08
C ASN A 484 11.80 12.07 17.73
N GLY A 485 12.81 12.71 17.16
CA GLY A 485 14.10 12.08 16.82
C GLY A 485 15.15 12.33 17.90
N ARG A 486 15.81 11.27 18.37
CA ARG A 486 16.87 11.32 19.38
C ARG A 486 18.11 10.62 18.84
N TYR A 487 19.20 11.34 18.65
CA TYR A 487 20.45 10.85 18.07
C TYR A 487 21.61 11.01 19.03
N ALA A 488 22.65 10.17 18.89
CA ALA A 488 23.82 10.24 19.73
C ALA A 488 24.69 11.48 19.44
N THR A 489 24.74 11.89 18.17
CA THR A 489 25.63 12.95 17.67
C THR A 489 24.90 14.18 17.15
N LEU A 490 23.57 14.13 17.07
CA LEU A 490 22.74 15.21 16.54
C LEU A 490 21.79 15.76 17.62
N PRO A 491 21.36 17.02 17.53
CA PRO A 491 20.34 17.56 18.41
C PRO A 491 19.04 16.75 18.32
N THR A 492 18.36 16.59 19.44
CA THR A 492 16.99 16.07 19.48
C THR A 492 16.09 16.98 18.63
N SER A 493 15.30 16.38 17.76
CA SER A 493 14.38 17.12 16.91
C SER A 493 12.94 16.76 17.20
N HIS A 494 12.06 17.75 17.20
CA HIS A 494 10.62 17.57 17.28
C HIS A 494 9.97 18.21 16.06
N GLN A 495 9.12 17.46 15.38
CA GLN A 495 8.41 17.90 14.18
C GLN A 495 6.95 17.48 14.27
N THR A 496 6.05 18.38 13.88
CA THR A 496 4.61 18.09 13.81
C THR A 496 4.04 18.65 12.52
N VAL A 497 3.18 17.91 11.89
CA VAL A 497 2.40 18.36 10.74
C VAL A 497 0.92 18.08 10.99
N GLY A 498 0.10 19.14 10.97
CA GLY A 498 -1.34 19.05 10.99
C GLY A 498 -1.89 19.40 9.60
N THR A 499 -2.75 18.56 9.06
CA THR A 499 -3.38 18.76 7.75
C THR A 499 -4.89 18.71 7.88
N PHE A 500 -5.56 19.77 7.47
CA PHE A 500 -7.00 19.80 7.30
C PHE A 500 -7.35 19.71 5.82
N SER A 501 -8.31 18.87 5.46
CA SER A 501 -8.79 18.78 4.09
C SER A 501 -10.30 18.71 4.01
N ILE A 502 -10.83 19.22 2.91
CA ILE A 502 -12.23 19.11 2.51
C ILE A 502 -12.27 18.63 1.06
N GLY A 503 -13.12 17.66 0.79
CA GLY A 503 -13.17 17.09 -0.55
C GLY A 503 -14.50 16.47 -0.91
N TYR A 504 -14.67 16.27 -2.21
CA TYR A 504 -15.69 15.42 -2.78
C TYR A 504 -15.33 13.96 -2.52
N THR A 505 -16.33 13.14 -2.21
CA THR A 505 -16.18 11.72 -1.91
C THR A 505 -17.07 10.88 -2.81
N LEU A 506 -16.48 9.84 -3.39
CA LEU A 506 -17.18 8.75 -4.06
C LEU A 506 -17.10 7.48 -3.20
N LEU A 507 -18.26 6.95 -2.81
CA LEU A 507 -18.40 5.78 -1.95
C LEU A 507 -18.60 4.50 -2.80
N GLY A 508 -18.03 3.39 -2.40
CA GLY A 508 -18.27 2.09 -3.04
C GLY A 508 -19.60 1.45 -2.64
N ASN A 509 -20.19 1.87 -1.51
CA ASN A 509 -21.54 1.49 -1.13
C ASN A 509 -22.19 2.53 -0.19
N ALA A 510 -23.51 2.54 -0.13
CA ALA A 510 -24.26 3.53 0.60
C ALA A 510 -24.20 3.37 2.14
N ARG A 511 -23.74 2.22 2.64
CA ARG A 511 -23.65 1.90 4.08
C ARG A 511 -22.22 2.00 4.64
N PHE A 512 -21.31 2.68 3.96
CA PHE A 512 -19.94 2.88 4.40
C PHE A 512 -19.18 1.57 4.74
N GLY A 513 -19.53 0.46 4.07
CA GLY A 513 -18.93 -0.84 4.31
C GLY A 513 -19.55 -1.65 5.44
N ALA A 514 -20.62 -1.21 6.07
CA ALA A 514 -21.31 -2.01 7.07
C ALA A 514 -21.89 -3.30 6.45
N VAL A 515 -21.45 -4.45 7.02
CA VAL A 515 -21.96 -5.78 6.65
C VAL A 515 -23.14 -6.10 7.54
N ASP A 516 -24.26 -6.55 6.96
CA ASP A 516 -25.45 -6.88 7.70
C ASP A 516 -25.78 -8.37 7.59
N TRP A 517 -25.54 -9.10 8.68
CA TRP A 517 -25.80 -10.55 8.82
C TRP A 517 -27.07 -10.83 9.63
N ARG A 518 -27.82 -9.80 10.04
CA ARG A 518 -29.00 -9.95 10.89
C ARG A 518 -30.17 -10.48 10.06
N PRO A 519 -31.07 -11.29 10.67
CA PRO A 519 -32.24 -11.80 9.98
C PRO A 519 -33.11 -10.68 9.38
N GLY A 520 -33.57 -10.84 8.13
CA GLY A 520 -34.38 -9.86 7.40
C GLY A 520 -33.61 -8.67 6.79
N ALA A 521 -32.28 -8.67 6.84
CA ALA A 521 -31.47 -7.62 6.22
C ALA A 521 -31.26 -7.82 4.71
N GLN A 522 -31.43 -9.02 4.20
CA GLN A 522 -31.23 -9.38 2.80
C GLN A 522 -32.43 -9.11 1.89
N GLU A 523 -33.58 -8.72 2.46
CA GLU A 523 -34.84 -8.50 1.72
C GLU A 523 -35.13 -7.02 1.35
N LYS A 524 -34.16 -6.11 1.53
CA LYS A 524 -34.39 -4.68 1.24
C LYS A 524 -33.42 -4.15 0.21
#